data_84eb3d87dcc5fa1c70d6c2c23c8adc73
#
_entry.id   84eb3d87dcc5fa1c70d6c2c23c8adc73
#
_cell.length_a   1.000
_cell.length_b   1.000
_cell.length_c   1.000
_cell.angle_alpha   90.00
_cell.angle_beta   90.00
_cell.angle_gamma   90.00
#
_symmetry.space_group_name_H-M   'P 1'
#
loop_
_entity.id
_entity.type
_entity.pdbx_description
1 polymer ?
#
loop_
_entity_poly.entity_id
_entity_poly.type
_entity_poly.pdbx_seq_one_letter_code
_entity_poly.pdbx_strand_id
1 'polypeptide(L)'
;MRITDRDFFTQDGYILAQQLIGKYICRNIDDKTVRRQITETECYLGSDDTACHAHKGKTNRTKIMWEKGGVCYVYLCYGIHNMLNFISGLENDPQGVLIRGIKGFDGPGKLTKALRIDRSLNGEDLLTSDRIWLEKGEELSYIATPRIGIGYADEKDRNALWRFVAE
;
A
#
# COMPACT_ATOMS: atom_id res chain seq x y z
N MET A 1 11.76 -8.82 12.89
CA MET A 1 12.94 -8.62 11.99
C MET A 1 12.49 -7.78 10.80
N ARG A 2 13.18 -6.67 10.55
CA ARG A 2 12.90 -5.75 9.45
C ARG A 2 13.06 -6.43 8.08
N ILE A 3 12.18 -6.08 7.13
CA ILE A 3 12.27 -6.49 5.74
C ILE A 3 13.17 -5.51 5.02
N THR A 4 14.35 -5.95 4.61
CA THR A 4 15.38 -5.13 3.95
C THR A 4 15.72 -5.60 2.54
N ASP A 5 15.05 -6.64 2.07
CA ASP A 5 15.23 -7.18 0.73
C ASP A 5 14.33 -6.41 -0.27
N ARG A 6 14.98 -5.73 -1.22
CA ARG A 6 14.26 -5.00 -2.29
C ARG A 6 13.41 -5.94 -3.13
N ASP A 7 13.85 -7.16 -3.35
CA ASP A 7 13.11 -8.13 -4.19
C ASP A 7 11.74 -8.47 -3.60
N PHE A 8 11.57 -8.36 -2.30
CA PHE A 8 10.24 -8.48 -1.67
C PHE A 8 9.25 -7.43 -2.22
N PHE A 9 9.71 -6.21 -2.48
CA PHE A 9 8.87 -5.11 -2.95
C PHE A 9 8.77 -5.01 -4.48
N THR A 10 9.72 -5.56 -5.23
CA THR A 10 9.72 -5.50 -6.70
C THR A 10 8.91 -6.59 -7.36
N GLN A 11 8.22 -7.40 -6.58
CA GLN A 11 7.25 -8.37 -7.06
C GLN A 11 6.05 -7.68 -7.71
N ASP A 12 5.29 -8.43 -8.50
CA ASP A 12 3.99 -8.00 -8.98
C ASP A 12 3.10 -7.56 -7.79
N GLY A 13 2.37 -6.46 -7.97
CA GLY A 13 1.53 -5.89 -6.91
C GLY A 13 0.45 -6.84 -6.41
N TYR A 14 -0.04 -7.73 -7.26
CA TYR A 14 -0.99 -8.77 -6.85
C TYR A 14 -0.37 -9.75 -5.84
N ILE A 15 0.86 -10.14 -6.05
CA ILE A 15 1.60 -11.04 -5.14
C ILE A 15 1.97 -10.29 -3.85
N LEU A 16 2.51 -9.07 -3.99
CA LEU A 16 2.90 -8.26 -2.84
C LEU A 16 1.72 -7.99 -1.91
N ALA A 17 0.55 -7.65 -2.46
CA ALA A 17 -0.64 -7.36 -1.66
C ALA A 17 -1.03 -8.52 -0.75
N GLN A 18 -0.95 -9.75 -1.25
CA GLN A 18 -1.21 -10.96 -0.47
C GLN A 18 -0.14 -11.18 0.60
N GLN A 19 1.12 -11.04 0.23
CA GLN A 19 2.25 -11.26 1.16
C GLN A 19 2.33 -10.21 2.26
N LEU A 20 1.76 -9.04 2.07
CA LEU A 20 1.70 -8.00 3.10
C LEU A 20 0.73 -8.32 4.22
N ILE A 21 -0.29 -9.15 3.98
CA ILE A 21 -1.22 -9.60 5.03
C ILE A 21 -0.42 -10.34 6.11
N GLY A 22 -0.56 -9.89 7.35
CA GLY A 22 0.15 -10.45 8.50
C GLY A 22 1.53 -9.85 8.79
N LYS A 23 2.11 -9.07 7.86
CA LYS A 23 3.34 -8.32 8.13
C LYS A 23 3.05 -7.14 9.06
N TYR A 24 4.07 -6.63 9.71
CA TYR A 24 3.94 -5.48 10.59
C TYR A 24 4.42 -4.20 9.93
N ILE A 25 3.57 -3.19 9.94
CA ILE A 25 3.99 -1.82 9.67
C ILE A 25 4.50 -1.22 10.98
N CYS A 26 5.68 -0.62 10.92
CA CYS A 26 6.35 0.03 12.03
C CYS A 26 6.49 1.52 11.73
N ARG A 27 6.13 2.33 12.68
CA ARG A 27 6.17 3.79 12.58
C ARG A 27 6.82 4.38 13.82
N ASN A 28 7.85 5.18 13.63
CA ASN A 28 8.46 5.93 14.72
C ASN A 28 7.65 7.22 14.97
N ILE A 29 7.09 7.35 16.15
CA ILE A 29 6.28 8.49 16.58
C ILE A 29 6.80 8.95 17.95
N ASP A 30 7.28 10.19 18.05
CA ASP A 30 7.79 10.75 19.29
C ASP A 30 8.84 9.82 19.98
N ASP A 31 9.80 9.34 19.17
CA ASP A 31 10.88 8.42 19.57
C ASP A 31 10.40 7.05 20.11
N LYS A 32 9.15 6.71 19.81
CA LYS A 32 8.58 5.39 20.13
C LYS A 32 8.15 4.67 18.87
N THR A 33 8.50 3.40 18.77
CA THR A 33 8.05 2.55 17.66
C THR A 33 6.64 2.04 17.93
N VAL A 34 5.71 2.45 17.08
CA VAL A 34 4.37 1.86 16.99
C VAL A 34 4.41 0.77 15.94
N ARG A 35 3.93 -0.42 16.30
CA ARG A 35 3.97 -1.62 15.47
C ARG A 35 2.57 -2.20 15.34
N ARG A 36 2.06 -2.33 14.11
CA ARG A 36 0.70 -2.85 13.84
C ARG A 36 0.71 -3.84 12.69
N GLN A 37 -0.02 -4.93 12.85
CA GLN A 37 -0.16 -5.96 11.83
C GLN A 37 -1.09 -5.50 10.72
N ILE A 38 -0.70 -5.72 9.46
CA ILE A 38 -1.51 -5.41 8.27
C ILE A 38 -2.59 -6.49 8.13
N THR A 39 -3.84 -6.06 8.01
CA THR A 39 -5.01 -6.95 7.93
C THR A 39 -5.81 -6.80 6.64
N GLU A 40 -5.60 -5.73 5.87
CA GLU A 40 -6.34 -5.49 4.63
C GLU A 40 -5.50 -4.71 3.63
N THR A 41 -5.47 -5.18 2.38
CA THR A 41 -4.76 -4.56 1.26
C THR A 41 -5.59 -4.57 -0.01
N GLU A 42 -5.29 -3.63 -0.93
CA GLU A 42 -5.78 -3.65 -2.31
C GLU A 42 -4.61 -3.44 -3.26
N CYS A 43 -4.53 -4.21 -4.35
CA CYS A 43 -3.53 -3.95 -5.38
C CYS A 43 -4.10 -3.14 -6.55
N TYR A 44 -3.22 -2.30 -7.14
CA TYR A 44 -3.47 -1.46 -8.29
C TYR A 44 -2.37 -1.74 -9.31
N LEU A 45 -2.73 -2.27 -10.48
CA LEU A 45 -1.80 -3.00 -11.35
C LEU A 45 -1.43 -2.24 -12.63
N GLY A 46 -1.27 -0.94 -12.54
CA GLY A 46 -0.64 -0.17 -13.59
C GLY A 46 -1.59 0.45 -14.60
N SER A 47 -1.06 0.70 -15.80
CA SER A 47 -1.75 1.51 -16.82
C SER A 47 -3.00 0.83 -17.39
N ASP A 48 -3.05 -0.50 -17.37
CA ASP A 48 -4.21 -1.27 -17.85
C ASP A 48 -5.32 -1.42 -16.81
N ASP A 49 -5.03 -1.10 -15.56
CA ASP A 49 -6.00 -1.10 -14.47
C ASP A 49 -6.72 0.26 -14.40
N THR A 50 -7.98 0.29 -14.84
CA THR A 50 -8.76 1.53 -14.91
C THR A 50 -9.10 2.15 -13.56
N ALA A 51 -8.87 1.42 -12.46
CA ALA A 51 -8.96 1.93 -11.10
C ALA A 51 -7.63 2.52 -10.58
N CYS A 52 -6.52 2.26 -11.26
CA CYS A 52 -5.19 2.71 -10.85
C CYS A 52 -4.92 4.17 -11.28
N HIS A 53 -4.27 4.95 -10.41
CA HIS A 53 -3.84 6.30 -10.75
C HIS A 53 -2.92 6.34 -11.99
N ALA A 54 -2.13 5.30 -12.22
CA ALA A 54 -1.25 5.19 -13.38
C ALA A 54 -2.00 5.08 -14.71
N HIS A 55 -3.27 4.69 -14.71
CA HIS A 55 -4.09 4.57 -15.93
C HIS A 55 -4.18 5.90 -16.69
N LYS A 56 -4.25 7.02 -15.99
CA LYS A 56 -4.32 8.35 -16.58
C LYS A 56 -2.96 8.94 -16.96
N GLY A 57 -1.90 8.16 -16.83
CA GLY A 57 -0.55 8.57 -17.17
C GLY A 57 0.25 9.16 -16.01
N LYS A 58 1.50 9.46 -16.30
CA LYS A 58 2.48 9.98 -15.35
C LYS A 58 2.33 11.49 -15.16
N THR A 59 2.03 11.90 -13.94
CA THR A 59 1.92 13.30 -13.52
C THR A 59 2.90 13.60 -12.39
N ASN A 60 3.04 14.86 -11.99
CA ASN A 60 3.84 15.22 -10.81
C ASN A 60 3.39 14.52 -9.54
N ARG A 61 2.08 14.28 -9.40
CA ARG A 61 1.51 13.55 -8.27
C ARG A 61 1.77 12.06 -8.33
N THR A 62 1.60 11.45 -9.50
CA THR A 62 1.63 9.99 -9.67
C THR A 62 2.99 9.44 -10.06
N LYS A 63 3.95 10.28 -10.42
CA LYS A 63 5.29 9.87 -10.91
C LYS A 63 6.00 8.86 -10.01
N ILE A 64 5.72 8.88 -8.72
CA ILE A 64 6.31 7.97 -7.73
C ILE A 64 5.94 6.51 -8.02
N MET A 65 4.79 6.25 -8.66
CA MET A 65 4.38 4.89 -9.02
C MET A 65 5.31 4.23 -10.04
N TRP A 66 6.08 5.03 -10.81
CA TRP A 66 7.07 4.52 -11.76
C TRP A 66 8.44 4.24 -11.14
N GLU A 67 8.60 4.52 -9.86
CA GLU A 67 9.82 4.15 -9.13
C GLU A 67 9.85 2.65 -8.84
N LYS A 68 11.05 2.15 -8.57
CA LYS A 68 11.27 0.78 -8.11
C LYS A 68 10.55 0.54 -6.79
N GLY A 69 9.91 -0.62 -6.64
CA GLY A 69 9.16 -1.00 -5.45
C GLY A 69 9.92 -0.83 -4.14
N GLY A 70 9.18 -0.54 -3.07
CA GLY A 70 9.71 -0.35 -1.72
C GLY A 70 9.67 1.09 -1.22
N VAL A 71 9.03 2.00 -1.95
CA VAL A 71 8.78 3.37 -1.50
C VAL A 71 7.33 3.61 -1.16
N CYS A 72 7.07 4.54 -0.25
CA CYS A 72 5.72 4.97 0.10
C CYS A 72 5.17 5.92 -0.96
N TYR A 73 3.92 5.73 -1.32
CA TYR A 73 3.11 6.69 -2.06
C TYR A 73 1.95 7.12 -1.15
N VAL A 74 1.98 8.37 -0.71
CA VAL A 74 0.94 8.95 0.15
C VAL A 74 0.24 10.06 -0.60
N TYR A 75 -1.08 9.95 -0.76
CA TYR A 75 -1.90 10.98 -1.38
C TYR A 75 -3.11 11.33 -0.51
N LEU A 76 -3.65 12.53 -0.73
CA LEU A 76 -4.82 13.02 -0.02
C LEU A 76 -6.09 12.67 -0.81
N CYS A 77 -7.01 11.94 -0.19
CA CYS A 77 -8.29 11.54 -0.77
C CYS A 77 -9.39 12.46 -0.27
N TYR A 78 -10.17 13.04 -1.19
CA TYR A 78 -11.24 14.00 -0.88
C TYR A 78 -10.80 15.19 -0.01
N GLY A 79 -9.52 15.55 -0.02
CA GLY A 79 -8.98 16.64 0.82
C GLY A 79 -8.98 16.35 2.33
N ILE A 80 -9.30 15.14 2.75
CA ILE A 80 -9.51 14.79 4.17
C ILE A 80 -8.62 13.65 4.64
N HIS A 81 -8.50 12.57 3.86
CA HIS A 81 -7.85 11.34 4.28
C HIS A 81 -6.53 11.10 3.54
N ASN A 82 -5.48 10.87 4.30
CA ASN A 82 -4.22 10.38 3.73
C ASN A 82 -4.34 8.89 3.42
N MET A 83 -3.91 8.50 2.22
CA MET A 83 -3.94 7.11 1.76
C MET A 83 -2.52 6.62 1.59
N LEU A 84 -2.15 5.56 2.31
CA LEU A 84 -0.82 4.97 2.28
C LEU A 84 -0.77 3.81 1.28
N ASN A 85 0.11 3.93 0.31
CA ASN A 85 0.43 2.85 -0.63
C ASN A 85 1.91 2.50 -0.53
N PHE A 86 2.23 1.24 -0.80
CA PHE A 86 3.60 0.79 -1.07
C PHE A 86 3.75 0.50 -2.55
N ILE A 87 4.73 1.15 -3.19
CA ILE A 87 5.02 0.91 -4.61
C ILE A 87 5.61 -0.49 -4.75
N SER A 88 5.15 -1.20 -5.77
CA SER A 88 5.60 -2.54 -6.14
C SER A 88 6.12 -2.55 -7.58
N GLY A 89 6.66 -3.68 -8.00
CA GLY A 89 7.17 -3.83 -9.36
C GLY A 89 8.56 -3.23 -9.57
N LEU A 90 9.03 -3.40 -10.81
CA LEU A 90 10.29 -2.83 -11.25
C LEU A 90 10.14 -1.35 -11.59
N GLU A 91 11.26 -0.64 -11.72
CA GLU A 91 11.25 0.74 -12.21
C GLU A 91 10.55 0.82 -13.57
N ASN A 92 9.74 1.85 -13.77
CA ASN A 92 8.90 2.09 -14.96
C ASN A 92 7.75 1.07 -15.17
N ASP A 93 7.47 0.25 -14.19
CA ASP A 93 6.30 -0.64 -14.15
C ASP A 93 5.35 -0.19 -13.02
N PRO A 94 4.46 0.79 -13.28
CA PRO A 94 3.73 1.48 -12.22
C PRO A 94 2.68 0.57 -11.59
N GLN A 95 2.96 0.13 -10.38
CA GLN A 95 2.09 -0.70 -9.56
C GLN A 95 2.14 -0.25 -8.11
N GLY A 96 1.12 -0.54 -7.34
CA GLY A 96 1.11 -0.23 -5.92
C GLY A 96 0.10 -1.04 -5.13
N VAL A 97 0.31 -1.07 -3.83
CA VAL A 97 -0.57 -1.73 -2.87
C VAL A 97 -1.06 -0.71 -1.85
N LEU A 98 -2.36 -0.48 -1.82
CA LEU A 98 -3.01 0.35 -0.81
C LEU A 98 -3.14 -0.45 0.50
N ILE A 99 -2.69 0.12 1.59
CA ILE A 99 -2.92 -0.43 2.94
C ILE A 99 -4.26 0.09 3.44
N ARG A 100 -5.22 -0.82 3.61
CA ARG A 100 -6.60 -0.47 3.97
C ARG A 100 -6.94 -0.76 5.42
N GLY A 101 -6.25 -1.68 6.06
CA GLY A 101 -6.51 -2.06 7.45
C GLY A 101 -5.25 -2.52 8.16
N ILE A 102 -5.21 -2.20 9.43
CA ILE A 102 -4.23 -2.73 10.39
C ILE A 102 -4.98 -3.17 11.65
N LYS A 103 -4.37 -4.03 12.44
CA LYS A 103 -4.99 -4.51 13.67
C LYS A 103 -5.41 -3.36 14.58
N GLY A 104 -6.70 -3.24 14.84
CA GLY A 104 -7.32 -2.19 15.65
C GLY A 104 -7.83 -0.98 14.86
N PHE A 105 -7.53 -0.87 13.57
CA PHE A 105 -7.98 0.26 12.72
C PHE A 105 -8.34 -0.21 11.32
N ASP A 106 -9.62 -0.49 11.12
CA ASP A 106 -10.19 -0.89 9.83
C ASP A 106 -10.55 0.34 9.01
N GLY A 107 -9.88 0.53 7.91
CA GLY A 107 -10.09 1.64 7.00
C GLY A 107 -8.82 2.44 6.73
N PRO A 108 -8.60 2.85 5.46
CA PRO A 108 -7.33 3.46 5.04
C PRO A 108 -7.09 4.82 5.70
N GLY A 109 -8.12 5.62 5.91
CA GLY A 109 -8.01 6.92 6.60
C GLY A 109 -7.83 6.78 8.11
N LYS A 110 -8.44 5.76 8.72
CA LYS A 110 -8.30 5.50 10.17
C LYS A 110 -6.88 5.09 10.53
N LEU A 111 -6.29 4.18 9.75
CA LEU A 111 -4.93 3.70 10.02
C LEU A 111 -3.89 4.80 9.82
N THR A 112 -4.02 5.63 8.79
CA THR A 112 -3.07 6.74 8.58
C THR A 112 -3.17 7.79 9.69
N LYS A 113 -4.37 8.06 10.17
CA LYS A 113 -4.57 8.93 11.34
C LYS A 113 -3.91 8.35 12.59
N ALA A 114 -4.13 7.06 12.86
CA ALA A 114 -3.56 6.37 14.02
C ALA A 114 -2.03 6.32 13.99
N LEU A 115 -1.44 6.13 12.81
CA LEU A 115 0.02 6.07 12.61
C LEU A 115 0.65 7.43 12.27
N ARG A 116 -0.11 8.52 12.31
CA ARG A 116 0.34 9.86 11.93
C ARG A 116 1.07 9.86 10.60
N ILE A 117 0.46 9.22 9.60
CA ILE A 117 0.97 9.15 8.23
C ILE A 117 0.35 10.29 7.42
N ASP A 118 1.17 11.11 6.82
CA ASP A 118 0.79 12.17 5.91
C ASP A 118 1.73 12.23 4.70
N ARG A 119 1.55 13.24 3.85
CA ARG A 119 2.35 13.40 2.63
C ARG A 119 3.83 13.67 2.87
N SER A 120 4.27 13.97 4.10
CA SER A 120 5.68 14.08 4.45
C SER A 120 6.43 12.75 4.30
N LEU A 121 5.70 11.63 4.29
CA LEU A 121 6.24 10.29 4.05
C LEU A 121 6.19 9.87 2.58
N ASN A 122 5.64 10.70 1.69
CA ASN A 122 5.62 10.37 0.26
C ASN A 122 7.04 10.28 -0.29
N GLY A 123 7.37 9.16 -0.95
CA GLY A 123 8.72 8.88 -1.43
C GLY A 123 9.67 8.27 -0.41
N GLU A 124 9.25 8.05 0.82
CA GLU A 124 10.09 7.42 1.84
C GLU A 124 10.43 5.98 1.47
N ASP A 125 11.70 5.63 1.55
CA ASP A 125 12.18 4.27 1.24
C ASP A 125 12.02 3.36 2.47
N LEU A 126 11.15 2.36 2.36
CA LEU A 126 10.86 1.42 3.44
C LEU A 126 12.06 0.59 3.89
N LEU A 127 13.09 0.45 3.03
CA LEU A 127 14.26 -0.35 3.35
C LEU A 127 15.24 0.39 4.26
N THR A 128 15.31 1.71 4.12
CA THR A 128 16.33 2.54 4.79
C THR A 128 15.76 3.54 5.79
N SER A 129 14.46 3.83 5.71
CA SER A 129 13.81 4.81 6.59
C SER A 129 13.88 4.42 8.07
N ASP A 130 14.12 5.38 8.92
CA ASP A 130 13.96 5.30 10.37
C ASP A 130 12.58 5.79 10.85
N ARG A 131 11.76 6.26 9.93
CA ARG A 131 10.42 6.82 10.19
C ARG A 131 9.30 5.82 9.99
N ILE A 132 9.43 4.96 8.95
CA ILE A 132 8.46 3.94 8.57
C ILE A 132 9.17 2.76 7.91
N TRP A 133 8.84 1.55 8.31
CA TRP A 133 9.38 0.31 7.73
C TRP A 133 8.44 -0.86 7.94
N LEU A 134 8.76 -1.99 7.32
CA LEU A 134 8.05 -3.25 7.52
C LEU A 134 8.89 -4.28 8.27
N GLU A 135 8.21 -5.10 9.05
CA GLU A 135 8.79 -6.26 9.70
C GLU A 135 8.07 -7.54 9.32
N LYS A 136 8.80 -8.63 9.33
CA LYS A 136 8.24 -9.97 9.18
C LYS A 136 7.17 -10.21 10.24
N GLY A 137 6.12 -10.91 9.85
CA GLY A 137 5.02 -11.25 10.71
C GLY A 137 4.54 -12.67 10.45
N GLU A 138 3.40 -13.00 11.01
CA GLU A 138 2.75 -14.29 10.86
C GLU A 138 2.07 -14.38 9.48
N GLU A 139 1.98 -15.58 8.95
CA GLU A 139 1.11 -15.86 7.82
C GLU A 139 -0.33 -15.96 8.34
N LEU A 140 -1.20 -15.12 7.80
CA LEU A 140 -2.63 -15.13 8.11
C LEU A 140 -3.41 -15.65 6.93
N SER A 141 -4.49 -16.38 7.20
CA SER A 141 -5.49 -16.66 6.19
C SER A 141 -6.20 -15.38 5.79
N TYR A 142 -6.62 -15.29 4.53
CA TYR A 142 -7.34 -14.14 4.00
C TYR A 142 -8.33 -14.57 2.93
N ILE A 143 -9.34 -13.74 2.71
CA ILE A 143 -10.24 -13.86 1.56
C ILE A 143 -9.90 -12.80 0.52
N ALA A 144 -10.13 -13.13 -0.76
CA ALA A 144 -10.03 -12.19 -1.88
C ALA A 144 -11.42 -11.73 -2.28
N THR A 145 -11.58 -10.43 -2.51
CA THR A 145 -12.86 -9.78 -2.78
C THR A 145 -12.64 -8.60 -3.74
N PRO A 146 -13.68 -8.05 -4.38
CA PRO A 146 -13.54 -6.83 -5.16
C PRO A 146 -13.06 -5.64 -4.32
N ARG A 147 -12.35 -4.72 -4.97
CA ARG A 147 -11.88 -3.48 -4.34
C ARG A 147 -13.04 -2.55 -4.00
N ILE A 148 -12.81 -1.67 -3.03
CA ILE A 148 -13.80 -0.71 -2.53
C ILE A 148 -13.57 0.67 -3.14
N GLY A 149 -14.66 1.39 -3.46
CA GLY A 149 -14.60 2.79 -3.89
C GLY A 149 -14.10 3.01 -5.31
N ILE A 150 -14.16 2.00 -6.17
CA ILE A 150 -13.69 2.04 -7.56
C ILE A 150 -14.82 2.00 -8.59
N GLY A 151 -16.01 2.55 -8.24
CA GLY A 151 -17.17 2.55 -9.12
C GLY A 151 -16.98 3.23 -10.49
N TYR A 152 -15.96 4.09 -10.60
CA TYR A 152 -15.55 4.76 -11.83
C TYR A 152 -14.77 3.85 -12.82
N ALA A 153 -14.27 2.71 -12.35
CA ALA A 153 -13.48 1.79 -13.17
C ALA A 153 -14.35 0.94 -14.10
N ASP A 154 -13.74 0.35 -15.12
CA ASP A 154 -14.41 -0.60 -16.02
C ASP A 154 -14.89 -1.83 -15.22
N GLU A 155 -15.93 -2.48 -15.73
CA GLU A 155 -16.57 -3.62 -15.06
C GLU A 155 -15.58 -4.74 -14.72
N LYS A 156 -14.67 -5.09 -15.64
CA LYS A 156 -13.65 -6.12 -15.41
C LYS A 156 -12.77 -5.80 -14.20
N ASP A 157 -12.42 -4.52 -14.02
CA ASP A 157 -11.56 -4.06 -12.93
C ASP A 157 -12.34 -3.92 -11.62
N ARG A 158 -13.61 -3.50 -11.69
CA ARG A 158 -14.50 -3.47 -10.51
C ARG A 158 -14.75 -4.86 -9.93
N ASN A 159 -14.83 -5.88 -10.77
CA ASN A 159 -15.11 -7.25 -10.37
C ASN A 159 -13.86 -8.07 -10.04
N ALA A 160 -12.67 -7.58 -10.36
CA ALA A 160 -11.42 -8.26 -10.05
C ALA A 160 -11.25 -8.43 -8.53
N LEU A 161 -10.86 -9.63 -8.10
CA LEU A 161 -10.67 -9.98 -6.70
C LEU A 161 -9.29 -9.53 -6.21
N TRP A 162 -9.08 -8.22 -6.16
CA TRP A 162 -7.79 -7.59 -5.85
C TRP A 162 -7.77 -6.84 -4.51
N ARG A 163 -8.71 -7.16 -3.65
CA ARG A 163 -8.72 -6.77 -2.24
C ARG A 163 -8.59 -8.02 -1.38
N PHE A 164 -7.65 -8.00 -0.45
CA PHE A 164 -7.34 -9.12 0.45
C PHE A 164 -7.63 -8.71 1.88
N VAL A 165 -8.39 -9.52 2.59
CA VAL A 165 -8.84 -9.24 3.96
C VAL A 165 -8.51 -10.44 4.84
N ALA A 166 -7.73 -10.23 5.90
CA ALA A 166 -7.43 -11.26 6.89
C ALA A 166 -8.72 -11.78 7.55
N GLU A 167 -8.80 -13.08 7.75
CA GLU A 167 -9.91 -13.74 8.45
C GLU A 167 -9.79 -13.63 9.98
#